data_8a6a5928a695dd1a91747ec3a8c2f3ac
#
_entry.id   8a6a5928a695dd1a91747ec3a8c2f3ac
#
_cell.length_a   1.000
_cell.length_b   1.000
_cell.length_c   1.000
_cell.angle_alpha   90.00
_cell.angle_beta   90.00
_cell.angle_gamma   90.00
#
_symmetry.space_group_name_H-M   'P 1'
#
loop_
_entity.id
_entity.type
_entity.pdbx_description
1 polymer ?
#
loop_
_entity_poly.entity_id
_entity_poly.type
_entity_poly.pdbx_seq_one_letter_code
_entity_poly.pdbx_strand_id
1 'polypeptide(L)'
;PVKNGDFTPVKAATGNKNTRGYKAMTYEMVMDMELAFDELEVPTEGRILILNPLHAMDLRMQDLNMYKAFYNENKLFSFTVVRSSLTPKYNGTTGQKAPWNAAVAATDAPSSLFYYKEAVARARGTVDMYYRLNDPEYRGDVVGFNMRGVATPVTGKYLGAVYSPKA
;
A
#
# COMPACT_ATOMS: atom_id res chain seq x y z
N PRO A 1 -6.13 -10.92 -10.86
CA PRO A 1 -6.32 -11.56 -12.15
C PRO A 1 -6.07 -10.59 -13.27
N VAL A 2 -5.16 -10.98 -14.16
CA VAL A 2 -4.86 -10.27 -15.39
C VAL A 2 -6.11 -10.28 -16.25
N LYS A 3 -6.67 -9.13 -16.54
CA LYS A 3 -7.72 -9.00 -17.54
C LYS A 3 -7.28 -7.99 -18.59
N ASN A 4 -7.27 -8.45 -19.84
CA ASN A 4 -7.20 -7.61 -21.03
C ASN A 4 -6.04 -6.59 -21.07
N GLY A 5 -4.81 -7.04 -20.84
CA GLY A 5 -3.61 -6.19 -20.92
C GLY A 5 -3.36 -5.30 -19.73
N ASP A 6 -4.21 -5.29 -18.71
CA ASP A 6 -3.94 -4.68 -17.41
C ASP A 6 -3.17 -5.67 -16.55
N PHE A 7 -1.87 -5.49 -16.48
CA PHE A 7 -1.00 -6.33 -15.68
C PHE A 7 -0.84 -5.73 -14.30
N THR A 8 -1.76 -6.06 -13.40
CA THR A 8 -1.61 -5.73 -11.98
C THR A 8 -1.36 -7.01 -11.23
N PRO A 9 -0.08 -7.36 -10.93
CA PRO A 9 0.23 -8.57 -10.20
C PRO A 9 -0.31 -8.46 -8.77
N VAL A 10 -1.30 -9.29 -8.45
CA VAL A 10 -1.84 -9.44 -7.10
C VAL A 10 -1.54 -10.86 -6.64
N LYS A 11 -0.68 -11.00 -5.62
CA LYS A 11 -0.25 -12.31 -5.12
C LYS A 11 -0.72 -12.51 -3.67
N ALA A 12 -1.20 -13.72 -3.38
CA ALA A 12 -1.48 -14.14 -2.01
C ALA A 12 -0.20 -14.57 -1.31
N ALA A 13 -0.03 -14.22 -0.05
CA ALA A 13 1.10 -14.67 0.75
C ALA A 13 1.09 -16.21 0.89
N THR A 14 2.26 -16.81 0.73
CA THR A 14 2.48 -18.27 0.73
C THR A 14 3.25 -18.77 1.94
N GLY A 15 3.81 -17.87 2.75
CA GLY A 15 4.57 -18.24 3.94
C GLY A 15 3.76 -18.96 5.00
N ASN A 16 4.46 -19.48 6.01
CA ASN A 16 3.84 -20.15 7.14
C ASN A 16 2.91 -19.21 7.92
N LYS A 17 1.99 -19.80 8.68
CA LYS A 17 1.08 -19.05 9.55
C LYS A 17 1.86 -18.19 10.54
N ASN A 18 1.60 -16.90 10.55
CA ASN A 18 2.17 -15.98 11.54
C ASN A 18 1.37 -15.98 12.87
N THR A 19 1.88 -15.26 13.86
CA THR A 19 1.27 -15.19 15.21
C THR A 19 -0.15 -14.62 15.21
N ARG A 20 -0.57 -13.92 14.17
CA ARG A 20 -1.92 -13.36 14.02
C ARG A 20 -2.86 -14.19 13.17
N GLY A 21 -2.42 -15.38 12.75
CA GLY A 21 -3.26 -16.31 11.99
C GLY A 21 -3.36 -16.03 10.50
N TYR A 22 -2.46 -15.21 9.95
CA TYR A 22 -2.35 -14.94 8.52
C TYR A 22 -1.15 -15.66 7.93
N LYS A 23 -1.18 -15.92 6.63
CA LYS A 23 0.00 -16.39 5.91
C LYS A 23 1.05 -15.29 5.85
N ALA A 24 2.28 -15.62 6.22
CA ALA A 24 3.36 -14.65 6.30
C ALA A 24 3.83 -14.21 4.91
N MET A 25 4.17 -12.93 4.78
CA MET A 25 4.92 -12.42 3.64
C MET A 25 6.38 -12.85 3.72
N THR A 26 6.96 -13.27 2.59
CA THR A 26 8.37 -13.70 2.49
C THR A 26 9.18 -12.78 1.59
N TYR A 27 10.52 -12.80 1.76
CA TYR A 27 11.43 -12.07 0.85
C TYR A 27 11.33 -12.58 -0.59
N GLU A 28 11.10 -13.88 -0.79
CA GLU A 28 10.89 -14.47 -2.11
C GLU A 28 9.73 -13.81 -2.85
N MET A 29 8.66 -13.47 -2.15
CA MET A 29 7.53 -12.78 -2.75
C MET A 29 7.87 -11.36 -3.19
N VAL A 30 8.77 -10.69 -2.49
CA VAL A 30 9.23 -9.36 -2.91
C VAL A 30 10.10 -9.47 -4.15
N MET A 31 10.96 -10.50 -4.24
CA MET A 31 11.74 -10.80 -5.45
C MET A 31 10.84 -11.18 -6.63
N ASP A 32 9.81 -11.96 -6.40
CA ASP A 32 8.79 -12.28 -7.41
C ASP A 32 8.05 -11.05 -7.94
N MET A 33 7.79 -10.07 -7.06
CA MET A 33 7.20 -8.80 -7.48
C MET A 33 8.20 -7.95 -8.26
N GLU A 34 9.47 -7.98 -7.89
CA GLU A 34 10.55 -7.33 -8.63
C GLU A 34 10.65 -7.89 -10.04
N LEU A 35 10.69 -9.22 -10.16
CA LEU A 35 10.70 -9.91 -11.45
C LEU A 35 9.50 -9.50 -12.32
N ALA A 36 8.29 -9.46 -11.73
CA ALA A 36 7.09 -9.04 -12.46
C ALA A 36 7.17 -7.58 -12.95
N PHE A 37 7.84 -6.70 -12.20
CA PHE A 37 8.08 -5.32 -12.62
C PHE A 37 9.15 -5.24 -13.70
N ASP A 38 10.18 -6.09 -13.65
CA ASP A 38 11.22 -6.18 -14.68
C ASP A 38 10.67 -6.72 -16.00
N GLU A 39 9.80 -7.74 -15.96
CA GLU A 39 9.10 -8.26 -17.14
C GLU A 39 8.19 -7.22 -17.80
N LEU A 40 7.70 -6.24 -17.03
CA LEU A 40 6.91 -5.12 -17.54
C LEU A 40 7.78 -3.92 -17.98
N GLU A 41 9.10 -4.06 -17.96
CA GLU A 41 10.06 -3.00 -18.30
C GLU A 41 9.87 -1.72 -17.47
N VAL A 42 9.45 -1.86 -16.20
CA VAL A 42 9.32 -0.72 -15.29
C VAL A 42 10.71 -0.26 -14.86
N PRO A 43 11.07 1.02 -14.97
CA PRO A 43 12.35 1.52 -14.48
C PRO A 43 12.60 1.15 -13.01
N THR A 44 13.84 0.79 -12.68
CA THR A 44 14.21 0.42 -11.31
C THR A 44 14.18 1.61 -10.35
N GLU A 45 14.46 2.80 -10.88
CA GLU A 45 14.43 4.04 -10.11
C GLU A 45 13.00 4.56 -9.93
N GLY A 46 12.57 4.76 -8.70
CA GLY A 46 11.21 5.25 -8.39
C GLY A 46 10.17 4.16 -8.14
N ARG A 47 10.59 2.91 -7.99
CA ARG A 47 9.73 1.84 -7.46
C ARG A 47 9.53 2.03 -5.97
N ILE A 48 8.29 1.95 -5.51
CA ILE A 48 7.92 2.20 -4.11
C ILE A 48 7.14 1.00 -3.59
N LEU A 49 7.51 0.57 -2.39
CA LEU A 49 6.80 -0.45 -1.62
C LEU A 49 6.14 0.22 -0.40
N ILE A 50 4.81 0.24 -0.35
CA ILE A 50 4.08 0.59 0.87
C ILE A 50 3.91 -0.68 1.69
N LEU A 51 4.72 -0.80 2.74
CA LEU A 51 4.79 -1.98 3.57
C LEU A 51 3.84 -1.87 4.77
N ASN A 52 2.93 -2.83 4.88
CA ASN A 52 2.05 -2.96 6.05
C ASN A 52 2.86 -3.40 7.29
N PRO A 53 2.56 -2.89 8.49
CA PRO A 53 3.26 -3.28 9.73
C PRO A 53 3.26 -4.79 10.02
N LEU A 54 2.19 -5.51 9.63
CA LEU A 54 2.15 -6.97 9.77
C LEU A 54 3.21 -7.65 8.90
N HIS A 55 3.29 -7.26 7.63
CA HIS A 55 4.29 -7.79 6.70
C HIS A 55 5.72 -7.39 7.10
N ALA A 56 5.90 -6.20 7.65
CA ALA A 56 7.19 -5.79 8.22
C ALA A 56 7.64 -6.69 9.38
N MET A 57 6.69 -7.12 10.22
CA MET A 57 6.95 -8.07 11.29
C MET A 57 7.32 -9.46 10.73
N ASP A 58 6.59 -9.93 9.72
CA ASP A 58 6.85 -11.22 9.08
C ASP A 58 8.26 -11.28 8.48
N LEU A 59 8.67 -10.25 7.74
CA LEU A 59 10.02 -10.13 7.17
C LEU A 59 11.11 -10.07 8.26
N ARG A 60 10.84 -9.35 9.36
CA ARG A 60 11.75 -9.29 10.50
C ARG A 60 11.95 -10.64 11.18
N MET A 61 10.90 -11.44 11.26
CA MET A 61 10.97 -12.78 11.88
C MET A 61 11.65 -13.79 10.98
N GLN A 62 11.59 -13.60 9.67
CA GLN A 62 12.24 -14.46 8.70
C GLN A 62 13.77 -14.30 8.70
N ASP A 63 14.26 -13.06 8.61
CA ASP A 63 15.70 -12.74 8.67
C ASP A 63 15.92 -11.36 9.28
N LEU A 64 16.47 -11.33 10.49
CA LEU A 64 16.75 -10.12 11.22
C LEU A 64 17.87 -9.29 10.61
N ASN A 65 18.89 -9.92 10.01
CA ASN A 65 20.03 -9.22 9.43
C ASN A 65 19.63 -8.51 8.15
N MET A 66 18.91 -9.20 7.28
CA MET A 66 18.37 -8.63 6.06
C MET A 66 17.38 -7.50 6.36
N TYR A 67 16.55 -7.68 7.41
CA TYR A 67 15.65 -6.63 7.87
C TYR A 67 16.38 -5.38 8.39
N LYS A 68 17.48 -5.54 9.11
CA LYS A 68 18.31 -4.40 9.58
C LYS A 68 18.94 -3.65 8.42
N ALA A 69 19.46 -4.36 7.42
CA ALA A 69 20.05 -3.75 6.23
C ALA A 69 19.01 -2.87 5.51
N PHE A 70 17.83 -3.41 5.21
CA PHE A 70 16.78 -2.66 4.54
C PHE A 70 16.22 -1.51 5.40
N TYR A 71 16.19 -1.69 6.73
CA TYR A 71 15.71 -0.64 7.64
C TYR A 71 16.60 0.60 7.64
N ASN A 72 17.91 0.41 7.56
CA ASN A 72 18.88 1.50 7.55
C ASN A 72 18.87 2.27 6.21
N GLU A 73 18.66 1.56 5.10
CA GLU A 73 18.70 2.14 3.76
C GLU A 73 17.33 2.60 3.25
N ASN A 74 16.23 2.21 3.92
CA ASN A 74 14.85 2.35 3.43
C ASN A 74 14.63 1.77 2.03
N LYS A 75 15.47 0.80 1.67
CA LYS A 75 15.39 0.09 0.39
C LYS A 75 15.32 -1.42 0.63
N LEU A 76 14.45 -2.07 -0.10
CA LEU A 76 14.36 -3.52 -0.15
C LEU A 76 14.41 -3.93 -1.62
N PHE A 77 15.53 -4.53 -2.05
CA PHE A 77 15.86 -4.78 -3.45
C PHE A 77 15.79 -3.47 -4.26
N SER A 78 15.02 -3.42 -5.34
CA SER A 78 14.82 -2.21 -6.15
C SER A 78 13.77 -1.24 -5.60
N PHE A 79 13.07 -1.60 -4.50
CA PHE A 79 11.96 -0.82 -3.96
C PHE A 79 12.39 0.11 -2.83
N THR A 80 11.98 1.37 -2.90
CA THR A 80 12.02 2.28 -1.74
C THR A 80 10.86 1.96 -0.81
N VAL A 81 11.13 1.68 0.48
CA VAL A 81 10.13 1.21 1.43
C VAL A 81 9.53 2.37 2.22
N VAL A 82 8.21 2.47 2.19
CA VAL A 82 7.41 3.37 3.02
C VAL A 82 6.49 2.52 3.89
N ARG A 83 6.49 2.75 5.21
CA ARG A 83 5.61 2.01 6.12
C ARG A 83 4.30 2.74 6.30
N SER A 84 3.19 2.02 6.15
CA SER A 84 1.86 2.56 6.40
C SER A 84 0.91 1.46 6.83
N SER A 85 0.07 1.75 7.81
CA SER A 85 -1.08 0.90 8.19
C SER A 85 -2.32 1.16 7.31
N LEU A 86 -2.31 2.24 6.54
CA LEU A 86 -3.42 2.67 5.68
C LEU A 86 -3.37 1.98 4.31
N THR A 87 -3.02 0.71 4.29
CA THR A 87 -3.04 -0.10 3.07
C THR A 87 -4.43 -0.69 2.84
N PRO A 88 -4.86 -0.83 1.58
CA PRO A 88 -6.15 -1.42 1.27
C PRO A 88 -6.23 -2.86 1.78
N LYS A 89 -7.42 -3.31 2.10
CA LYS A 89 -7.70 -4.69 2.43
C LYS A 89 -8.12 -5.46 1.19
N TYR A 90 -7.77 -6.72 1.16
CA TYR A 90 -8.16 -7.66 0.12
C TYR A 90 -9.01 -8.76 0.73
N ASN A 91 -9.96 -9.27 -0.02
CA ASN A 91 -10.66 -10.48 0.38
C ASN A 91 -9.72 -11.67 0.25
N GLY A 92 -9.44 -12.35 1.37
CA GLY A 92 -8.49 -13.46 1.43
C GLY A 92 -8.87 -14.68 0.58
N THR A 93 -10.16 -14.81 0.22
CA THR A 93 -10.66 -15.93 -0.60
C THR A 93 -10.65 -15.59 -2.08
N THR A 94 -11.13 -14.40 -2.46
CA THR A 94 -11.29 -14.00 -3.87
C THR A 94 -10.11 -13.21 -4.42
N GLY A 95 -9.24 -12.67 -3.55
CA GLY A 95 -8.15 -11.80 -3.94
C GLY A 95 -8.61 -10.44 -4.49
N GLN A 96 -9.87 -10.08 -4.30
CA GLN A 96 -10.39 -8.80 -4.73
C GLN A 96 -10.15 -7.72 -3.69
N LYS A 97 -9.80 -6.53 -4.15
CA LYS A 97 -9.64 -5.36 -3.27
C LYS A 97 -10.98 -4.96 -2.69
N ALA A 98 -11.03 -4.76 -1.37
CA ALA A 98 -12.21 -4.20 -0.72
C ALA A 98 -12.44 -2.74 -1.15
N PRO A 99 -13.69 -2.30 -1.30
CA PRO A 99 -14.00 -0.89 -1.54
C PRO A 99 -13.48 0.01 -0.43
N TRP A 100 -13.21 1.27 -0.76
CA TRP A 100 -12.82 2.25 0.24
C TRP A 100 -13.95 2.42 1.28
N ASN A 101 -13.58 2.44 2.55
CA ASN A 101 -14.51 2.60 3.67
C ASN A 101 -15.54 1.47 3.84
N ALA A 102 -15.31 0.30 3.23
CA ALA A 102 -16.14 -0.87 3.47
C ALA A 102 -16.03 -1.34 4.92
N ALA A 103 -17.12 -1.88 5.45
CA ALA A 103 -17.10 -2.54 6.76
C ALA A 103 -16.09 -3.70 6.76
N VAL A 104 -15.41 -3.88 7.88
CA VAL A 104 -14.39 -4.94 8.03
C VAL A 104 -15.06 -6.30 8.02
N ALA A 105 -14.72 -7.14 7.05
CA ALA A 105 -15.19 -8.51 6.95
C ALA A 105 -14.22 -9.49 7.63
N ALA A 106 -14.72 -10.63 8.08
CA ALA A 106 -13.90 -11.68 8.68
C ALA A 106 -12.85 -12.27 7.72
N THR A 107 -13.09 -12.15 6.42
CA THR A 107 -12.21 -12.60 5.32
C THR A 107 -11.19 -11.56 4.88
N ASP A 108 -11.21 -10.37 5.48
CA ASP A 108 -10.29 -9.30 5.10
C ASP A 108 -8.84 -9.66 5.41
N ALA A 109 -8.00 -9.48 4.42
CA ALA A 109 -6.58 -9.72 4.46
C ALA A 109 -5.81 -8.40 4.38
N PRO A 110 -4.83 -8.16 5.27
CA PRO A 110 -3.92 -7.03 5.16
C PRO A 110 -3.08 -7.16 3.89
N SER A 111 -2.67 -6.04 3.32
CA SER A 111 -1.85 -6.04 2.11
C SER A 111 -0.73 -5.04 2.16
N SER A 112 0.29 -5.26 1.32
CA SER A 112 1.31 -4.29 0.96
C SER A 112 1.21 -3.98 -0.52
N LEU A 113 1.50 -2.73 -0.90
CA LEU A 113 1.37 -2.24 -2.25
C LEU A 113 2.73 -1.96 -2.86
N PHE A 114 2.88 -2.34 -4.12
CA PHE A 114 4.02 -2.04 -4.96
C PHE A 114 3.56 -1.11 -6.07
N TYR A 115 4.27 -0.04 -6.31
CA TYR A 115 3.95 0.85 -7.42
C TYR A 115 5.15 1.64 -7.91
N TYR A 116 5.05 2.10 -9.14
CA TYR A 116 6.00 3.02 -9.73
C TYR A 116 5.49 4.46 -9.57
N LYS A 117 6.36 5.39 -9.18
CA LYS A 117 5.97 6.78 -8.85
C LYS A 117 5.16 7.48 -9.93
N GLU A 118 5.47 7.22 -11.21
CA GLU A 118 4.80 7.85 -12.34
C GLU A 118 3.49 7.16 -12.75
N ALA A 119 3.19 6.00 -12.16
CA ALA A 119 1.91 5.31 -12.37
C ALA A 119 0.73 6.00 -11.67
N VAL A 120 1.00 6.95 -10.77
CA VAL A 120 -0.02 7.64 -9.97
C VAL A 120 0.04 9.13 -10.21
N ALA A 121 -1.04 9.69 -10.75
CA ALA A 121 -1.23 11.12 -10.85
C ALA A 121 -1.85 11.68 -9.57
N ARG A 122 -1.36 12.82 -9.12
CA ARG A 122 -1.89 13.55 -7.97
C ARG A 122 -2.25 14.96 -8.38
N ALA A 123 -3.48 15.35 -8.13
CA ALA A 123 -3.94 16.72 -8.25
C ALA A 123 -4.32 17.26 -6.87
N ARG A 124 -3.89 18.49 -6.60
CA ARG A 124 -4.20 19.22 -5.37
C ARG A 124 -4.77 20.58 -5.73
N GLY A 125 -5.98 20.87 -5.25
CA GLY A 125 -6.58 22.19 -5.39
C GLY A 125 -5.97 23.20 -4.42
N THR A 126 -6.42 24.44 -4.56
CA THR A 126 -6.10 25.51 -3.63
C THR A 126 -6.67 25.23 -2.25
N VAL A 127 -6.04 25.78 -1.24
CA VAL A 127 -6.58 25.78 0.14
C VAL A 127 -7.38 27.06 0.30
N ASP A 128 -8.69 26.90 0.49
CA ASP A 128 -9.59 28.03 0.79
C ASP A 128 -9.73 28.17 2.30
N MET A 129 -9.53 29.36 2.80
CA MET A 129 -9.70 29.69 4.20
C MET A 129 -10.98 30.52 4.37
N TYR A 130 -11.85 30.07 5.25
CA TYR A 130 -13.05 30.77 5.66
C TYR A 130 -12.91 31.20 7.10
N TYR A 131 -13.25 32.42 7.41
CA TYR A 131 -13.23 32.92 8.77
C TYR A 131 -14.50 33.68 9.10
N ARG A 132 -14.94 33.56 10.32
CA ARG A 132 -16.07 34.30 10.91
C ARG A 132 -15.60 34.83 12.25
N LEU A 133 -15.54 36.14 12.36
CA LEU A 133 -15.15 36.85 13.58
C LEU A 133 -16.35 37.04 14.49
N ASN A 134 -16.16 36.96 15.80
CA ASN A 134 -17.14 37.17 16.85
C ASN A 134 -18.46 36.38 16.64
N ASP A 135 -18.34 35.10 16.32
CA ASP A 135 -19.53 34.25 16.14
C ASP A 135 -20.26 34.07 17.45
N PRO A 136 -21.54 34.51 17.54
CA PRO A 136 -22.31 34.45 18.79
C PRO A 136 -22.65 33.01 19.22
N GLU A 137 -22.67 32.07 18.29
CA GLU A 137 -22.95 30.67 18.56
C GLU A 137 -21.79 29.98 19.26
N TYR A 138 -20.55 30.26 18.83
CA TYR A 138 -19.34 29.69 19.40
C TYR A 138 -18.61 30.58 20.38
N ARG A 139 -19.10 31.82 20.59
CA ARG A 139 -18.51 32.84 21.47
C ARG A 139 -17.03 33.09 21.20
N GLY A 140 -16.63 33.11 19.93
CA GLY A 140 -15.28 33.31 19.51
C GLY A 140 -15.14 33.36 17.99
N ASP A 141 -13.90 33.32 17.51
CA ASP A 141 -13.62 33.33 16.09
C ASP A 141 -13.59 31.88 15.54
N VAL A 142 -14.28 31.63 14.44
CA VAL A 142 -14.34 30.36 13.75
C VAL A 142 -13.51 30.44 12.49
N VAL A 143 -12.54 29.54 12.35
CA VAL A 143 -11.71 29.42 11.15
C VAL A 143 -11.88 28.04 10.54
N GLY A 144 -12.26 27.99 9.28
CA GLY A 144 -12.41 26.75 8.50
C GLY A 144 -11.45 26.71 7.33
N PHE A 145 -10.87 25.55 7.08
CA PHE A 145 -10.05 25.31 5.90
C PHE A 145 -10.69 24.24 5.03
N ASN A 146 -10.74 24.50 3.73
CA ASN A 146 -11.19 23.54 2.74
C ASN A 146 -10.08 23.28 1.72
N MET A 147 -9.81 22.02 1.46
CA MET A 147 -8.85 21.59 0.42
C MET A 147 -9.42 20.39 -0.32
N ARG A 148 -9.34 20.41 -1.63
CA ARG A 148 -9.69 19.27 -2.47
C ARG A 148 -8.42 18.66 -3.02
N GLY A 149 -8.33 17.35 -2.97
CA GLY A 149 -7.22 16.59 -3.53
C GLY A 149 -7.70 15.26 -4.06
N VAL A 150 -7.05 14.80 -5.13
CA VAL A 150 -7.30 13.49 -5.71
C VAL A 150 -5.97 12.85 -6.08
N ALA A 151 -5.85 11.55 -5.85
CA ALA A 151 -4.78 10.73 -6.38
C ALA A 151 -5.41 9.53 -7.10
N THR A 152 -5.04 9.32 -8.35
CA THR A 152 -5.59 8.24 -9.16
C THR A 152 -4.47 7.55 -9.94
N PRO A 153 -4.53 6.22 -10.11
CA PRO A 153 -3.62 5.54 -11.01
C PRO A 153 -3.91 5.96 -12.46
N VAL A 154 -2.87 6.30 -13.19
CA VAL A 154 -2.93 6.63 -14.62
C VAL A 154 -2.91 5.35 -15.45
N THR A 155 -2.19 4.34 -14.97
CA THR A 155 -2.08 3.04 -15.62
C THR A 155 -2.11 1.91 -14.60
N GLY A 156 -2.73 0.80 -14.93
CA GLY A 156 -2.74 -0.41 -14.11
C GLY A 156 -1.47 -1.25 -14.23
N LYS A 157 -0.61 -0.99 -15.23
CA LYS A 157 0.57 -1.82 -15.52
C LYS A 157 1.63 -1.79 -14.44
N TYR A 158 1.77 -0.67 -13.71
CA TYR A 158 2.89 -0.43 -12.79
C TYR A 158 2.44 -0.45 -11.33
N LEU A 159 1.43 -1.25 -11.05
CA LEU A 159 0.86 -1.44 -9.72
C LEU A 159 0.91 -2.93 -9.36
N GLY A 160 1.12 -3.24 -8.11
CA GLY A 160 1.08 -4.60 -7.61
C GLY A 160 0.66 -4.64 -6.15
N ALA A 161 0.24 -5.80 -5.69
CA ALA A 161 -0.12 -6.00 -4.29
C ALA A 161 0.21 -7.42 -3.83
N VAL A 162 0.65 -7.52 -2.58
CA VAL A 162 0.76 -8.78 -1.86
C VAL A 162 -0.19 -8.71 -0.67
N TYR A 163 -1.10 -9.67 -0.54
CA TYR A 163 -2.04 -9.75 0.56
C TYR A 163 -1.87 -11.06 1.34
N SER A 164 -2.11 -11.02 2.64
CA SER A 164 -1.95 -12.15 3.54
C SER A 164 -3.32 -12.73 3.91
N PRO A 165 -3.78 -13.81 3.24
CA PRO A 165 -5.01 -14.48 3.60
C PRO A 165 -4.88 -15.14 4.99
N LYS A 166 -6.01 -15.39 5.66
CA LYS A 166 -6.03 -16.22 6.87
C LYS A 166 -5.56 -17.63 6.52
N ALA A 167 -4.72 -18.18 7.41
CA ALA A 167 -4.16 -19.52 7.28
C ALA A 167 -5.05 -20.56 7.99
#